data_1972720eb01aa603655c0c5cdab134fa
#
_entry.id   1972720eb01aa603655c0c5cdab134fa
#
_cell.length_a   1.000
_cell.length_b   1.000
_cell.length_c   1.000
_cell.angle_alpha   90.00
_cell.angle_beta   90.00
_cell.angle_gamma   90.00
#
_symmetry.space_group_name_H-M   'P 1'
#
loop_
_entity.id
_entity.type
_entity.pdbx_description
1 polymer ?
#
loop_
_entity_poly.entity_id
_entity_poly.type
_entity_poly.pdbx_seq_one_letter_code
_entity_poly.pdbx_strand_id
1 'polypeptide(L)'
;RHWPIEALSYGQKKRVTIASILALEPELLILDEPTAGQDYRNYTSMLSFIEKLNRELGITVMIISHDMHLVLEYTTRSIVIADSKLIADAPMTEVFSSPALLDQANLATTSLYELATELGIKNTNDFMQHFIDVEKARREHENNADVQTSEAQDSQNNDAKNIEKVVA
;
A
#
# COMPACT_ATOMS: atom_id res chain seq x y z
N ARG A 1 -5.62 25.47 -13.79
CA ARG A 1 -5.74 25.90 -12.37
C ARG A 1 -4.34 25.87 -11.77
N HIS A 2 -3.79 27.03 -11.44
CA HIS A 2 -2.49 27.15 -10.78
C HIS A 2 -2.72 27.23 -9.27
N TRP A 3 -2.72 26.10 -8.61
CA TRP A 3 -2.75 26.04 -7.14
C TRP A 3 -1.30 26.09 -6.65
N PRO A 4 -0.96 26.95 -5.70
CA PRO A 4 0.37 26.95 -5.09
C PRO A 4 0.57 25.64 -4.30
N ILE A 5 1.79 25.11 -4.29
CA ILE A 5 2.12 23.83 -3.63
C ILE A 5 1.79 23.91 -2.12
N GLU A 6 1.90 25.08 -1.52
CA GLU A 6 1.57 25.34 -0.11
C GLU A 6 0.11 25.05 0.22
N ALA A 7 -0.81 25.22 -0.74
CA ALA A 7 -2.25 24.97 -0.57
C ALA A 7 -2.62 23.47 -0.64
N LEU A 8 -1.69 22.60 -0.95
CA LEU A 8 -1.90 21.16 -1.00
C LEU A 8 -1.85 20.55 0.41
N SER A 9 -2.70 19.54 0.64
CA SER A 9 -2.61 18.70 1.83
C SER A 9 -1.29 17.91 1.85
N TYR A 10 -0.90 17.41 3.03
CA TYR A 10 0.33 16.64 3.18
C TYR A 10 0.38 15.42 2.23
N GLY A 11 -0.71 14.66 2.14
CA GLY A 11 -0.82 13.52 1.22
C GLY A 11 -0.76 13.93 -0.27
N GLN A 12 -1.36 15.07 -0.63
CA GLN A 12 -1.25 15.61 -1.98
C GLN A 12 0.18 16.02 -2.32
N LYS A 13 0.89 16.65 -1.37
CA LYS A 13 2.31 17.00 -1.54
C LYS A 13 3.17 15.76 -1.78
N LYS A 14 2.98 14.69 -0.99
CA LYS A 14 3.67 13.41 -1.20
C LYS A 14 3.43 12.84 -2.62
N ARG A 15 2.17 12.85 -3.09
CA ARG A 15 1.84 12.40 -4.47
C ARG A 15 2.50 13.24 -5.56
N VAL A 16 2.54 14.56 -5.39
CA VAL A 16 3.24 15.46 -6.32
C VAL A 16 4.74 15.17 -6.33
N THR A 17 5.35 14.92 -5.17
CA THR A 17 6.76 14.53 -5.08
C THR A 17 7.02 13.20 -5.81
N ILE A 18 6.20 12.18 -5.60
CA ILE A 18 6.32 10.92 -6.33
C ILE A 18 6.14 11.15 -7.84
N ALA A 19 5.13 11.92 -8.26
CA ALA A 19 4.91 12.23 -9.66
C ALA A 19 6.10 12.96 -10.31
N SER A 20 6.79 13.84 -9.59
CA SER A 20 7.98 14.52 -10.09
C SER A 20 9.18 13.58 -10.32
N ILE A 21 9.31 12.54 -9.48
CA ILE A 21 10.34 11.50 -9.65
C ILE A 21 9.98 10.57 -10.81
N LEU A 22 8.70 10.21 -10.95
CA LEU A 22 8.22 9.36 -12.05
C LEU A 22 8.45 9.98 -13.43
N ALA A 23 8.52 11.30 -13.54
CA ALA A 23 8.88 11.99 -14.78
C ALA A 23 10.31 11.67 -15.28
N LEU A 24 11.16 11.08 -14.43
CA LEU A 24 12.50 10.60 -14.78
C LEU A 24 12.50 9.14 -15.26
N GLU A 25 11.32 8.49 -15.33
CA GLU A 25 11.15 7.09 -15.75
C GLU A 25 12.04 6.11 -14.99
N PRO A 26 12.02 6.11 -13.63
CA PRO A 26 12.90 5.26 -12.84
C PRO A 26 12.48 3.79 -12.94
N GLU A 27 13.44 2.87 -12.95
CA GLU A 27 13.20 1.42 -12.83
C GLU A 27 12.96 1.00 -11.37
N LEU A 28 13.50 1.75 -10.41
CA LEU A 28 13.38 1.53 -8.98
C LEU A 28 12.95 2.82 -8.28
N LEU A 29 11.88 2.74 -7.51
CA LEU A 29 11.37 3.81 -6.65
C LEU A 29 11.54 3.40 -5.18
N ILE A 30 12.31 4.16 -4.43
CA ILE A 30 12.50 3.95 -2.99
C ILE A 30 11.69 4.99 -2.22
N LEU A 31 10.82 4.53 -1.34
CA LEU A 31 9.94 5.35 -0.52
C LEU A 31 10.25 5.12 0.96
N ASP A 32 10.65 6.19 1.64
CA ASP A 32 10.91 6.17 3.08
C ASP A 32 9.67 6.69 3.84
N GLU A 33 9.09 5.82 4.67
CA GLU A 33 7.90 6.07 5.48
C GLU A 33 6.76 6.79 4.68
N PRO A 34 6.30 6.24 3.55
CA PRO A 34 5.38 6.97 2.66
C PRO A 34 4.02 7.26 3.31
N THR A 35 3.63 6.48 4.32
CA THR A 35 2.34 6.58 5.01
C THR A 35 2.40 7.26 6.37
N ALA A 36 3.59 7.64 6.84
CA ALA A 36 3.76 8.25 8.16
C ALA A 36 2.91 9.52 8.31
N GLY A 37 2.23 9.63 9.47
CA GLY A 37 1.41 10.80 9.83
C GLY A 37 0.10 10.93 9.05
N GLN A 38 -0.37 9.88 8.40
CA GLN A 38 -1.65 9.85 7.68
C GLN A 38 -2.73 9.14 8.49
N ASP A 39 -3.98 9.59 8.34
CA ASP A 39 -5.14 8.85 8.79
C ASP A 39 -5.36 7.60 7.90
N TYR A 40 -6.19 6.67 8.37
CA TYR A 40 -6.42 5.39 7.70
C TYR A 40 -6.85 5.54 6.23
N ARG A 41 -7.72 6.51 5.91
CA ARG A 41 -8.20 6.73 4.54
C ARG A 41 -7.10 7.22 3.61
N ASN A 42 -6.28 8.15 4.07
CA ASN A 42 -5.14 8.66 3.31
C ASN A 42 -4.03 7.60 3.20
N TYR A 43 -3.82 6.81 4.25
CA TYR A 43 -2.92 5.66 4.29
C TYR A 43 -3.26 4.64 3.19
N THR A 44 -4.49 4.10 3.19
CA THR A 44 -4.93 3.11 2.19
C THR A 44 -4.88 3.67 0.77
N SER A 45 -5.30 4.92 0.59
CA SER A 45 -5.27 5.61 -0.70
C SER A 45 -3.83 5.83 -1.22
N MET A 46 -2.84 6.04 -0.35
CA MET A 46 -1.44 6.15 -0.73
C MET A 46 -0.89 4.79 -1.16
N LEU A 47 -1.17 3.74 -0.40
CA LEU A 47 -0.69 2.38 -0.71
C LEU A 47 -1.31 1.85 -2.00
N SER A 48 -2.62 2.05 -2.22
CA SER A 48 -3.27 1.69 -3.48
C SER A 48 -2.66 2.46 -4.67
N PHE A 49 -2.28 3.72 -4.48
CA PHE A 49 -1.56 4.48 -5.51
C PHE A 49 -0.19 3.89 -5.81
N ILE A 50 0.58 3.52 -4.79
CA ILE A 50 1.91 2.90 -4.96
C ILE A 50 1.80 1.53 -5.65
N GLU A 51 0.83 0.71 -5.24
CA GLU A 51 0.56 -0.59 -5.86
C GLU A 51 0.19 -0.45 -7.35
N LYS A 52 -0.62 0.55 -7.69
CA LYS A 52 -0.96 0.89 -9.06
C LYS A 52 0.27 1.26 -9.89
N LEU A 53 1.19 2.05 -9.35
CA LEU A 53 2.45 2.39 -10.02
C LEU A 53 3.29 1.13 -10.32
N ASN A 54 3.43 0.23 -9.36
CA ASN A 54 4.15 -1.02 -9.55
C ASN A 54 3.50 -1.88 -10.65
N ARG A 55 2.17 -2.07 -10.58
CA ARG A 55 1.45 -2.96 -11.49
C ARG A 55 1.34 -2.41 -12.92
N GLU A 56 1.03 -1.11 -13.07
CA GLU A 56 0.74 -0.52 -14.38
C GLU A 56 2.00 -0.03 -15.10
N LEU A 57 2.99 0.49 -14.36
CA LEU A 57 4.22 1.01 -14.94
C LEU A 57 5.39 0.02 -14.88
N GLY A 58 5.23 -1.12 -14.19
CA GLY A 58 6.29 -2.12 -14.03
C GLY A 58 7.48 -1.65 -13.20
N ILE A 59 7.35 -0.55 -12.45
CA ILE A 59 8.41 0.00 -11.61
C ILE A 59 8.60 -0.88 -10.39
N THR A 60 9.83 -1.24 -10.08
CA THR A 60 10.14 -1.88 -8.80
C THR A 60 9.99 -0.85 -7.68
N VAL A 61 9.18 -1.16 -6.67
CA VAL A 61 8.97 -0.27 -5.51
C VAL A 61 9.58 -0.90 -4.26
N MET A 62 10.46 -0.17 -3.60
CA MET A 62 11.00 -0.49 -2.28
C MET A 62 10.42 0.48 -1.26
N ILE A 63 9.82 -0.04 -0.21
CA ILE A 63 9.26 0.76 0.89
C ILE A 63 10.10 0.49 2.15
N ILE A 64 10.61 1.56 2.76
CA ILE A 64 11.22 1.50 4.08
C ILE A 64 10.13 1.88 5.06
N SER A 65 9.81 0.99 5.99
CA SER A 65 8.78 1.24 7.00
C SER A 65 9.00 0.40 8.25
N HIS A 66 8.52 0.91 9.37
CA HIS A 66 8.36 0.17 10.62
C HIS A 66 6.91 -0.29 10.84
N ASP A 67 6.03 -0.03 9.88
CA ASP A 67 4.63 -0.48 9.93
C ASP A 67 4.52 -1.93 9.42
N MET A 68 4.42 -2.86 10.34
CA MET A 68 4.37 -4.29 10.04
C MET A 68 3.07 -4.69 9.32
N HIS A 69 1.96 -3.97 9.50
CA HIS A 69 0.74 -4.20 8.74
C HIS A 69 0.93 -3.84 7.27
N LEU A 70 1.55 -2.68 6.99
CA LEU A 70 1.90 -2.28 5.63
C LEU A 70 2.76 -3.36 4.96
N VAL A 71 3.84 -3.76 5.63
CA VAL A 71 4.78 -4.73 5.07
C VAL A 71 4.10 -6.07 4.80
N LEU A 72 3.31 -6.56 5.75
CA LEU A 72 2.61 -7.84 5.63
C LEU A 72 1.58 -7.85 4.49
N GLU A 73 0.82 -6.75 4.34
CA GLU A 73 -0.30 -6.71 3.40
C GLU A 73 0.07 -6.26 1.99
N TYR A 74 1.09 -5.38 1.85
CA TYR A 74 1.38 -4.71 0.58
C TYR A 74 2.70 -5.13 -0.06
N THR A 75 3.51 -5.95 0.62
CA THR A 75 4.77 -6.42 0.03
C THR A 75 4.76 -7.92 -0.22
N THR A 76 5.53 -8.36 -1.19
CA THR A 76 5.73 -9.79 -1.50
C THR A 76 7.08 -10.30 -1.02
N ARG A 77 8.04 -9.38 -0.78
CA ARG A 77 9.39 -9.69 -0.32
C ARG A 77 9.81 -8.62 0.67
N SER A 78 10.43 -9.04 1.75
CA SER A 78 10.88 -8.15 2.82
C SER A 78 12.37 -8.40 3.11
N ILE A 79 13.09 -7.30 3.24
CA ILE A 79 14.50 -7.29 3.66
C ILE A 79 14.52 -6.77 5.08
N VAL A 80 14.87 -7.63 6.03
CA VAL A 80 14.93 -7.29 7.46
C VAL A 80 16.37 -7.00 7.85
N ILE A 81 16.60 -5.81 8.38
CA ILE A 81 17.92 -5.34 8.80
C ILE A 81 17.86 -5.00 10.28
N ALA A 82 18.74 -5.58 11.09
CA ALA A 82 18.96 -5.22 12.48
C ALA A 82 20.46 -5.25 12.79
N ASP A 83 20.92 -4.41 13.70
CA ASP A 83 22.33 -4.28 14.10
C ASP A 83 23.29 -4.18 12.91
N SER A 84 22.90 -3.43 11.88
CA SER A 84 23.67 -3.25 10.64
C SER A 84 23.93 -4.55 9.86
N LYS A 85 23.10 -5.58 10.07
CA LYS A 85 23.19 -6.88 9.38
C LYS A 85 21.89 -7.22 8.69
N LEU A 86 22.00 -7.93 7.59
CA LEU A 86 20.86 -8.58 6.96
C LEU A 86 20.43 -9.77 7.82
N ILE A 87 19.22 -9.71 8.37
CA ILE A 87 18.65 -10.76 9.23
C ILE A 87 17.82 -11.72 8.38
N ALA A 88 17.00 -11.19 7.47
CA ALA A 88 16.19 -12.00 6.58
C ALA A 88 15.96 -11.31 5.23
N ASP A 89 15.77 -12.12 4.21
CA ASP A 89 15.34 -11.75 2.86
C ASP A 89 14.30 -12.79 2.44
N ALA A 90 13.03 -12.55 2.80
CA ALA A 90 11.94 -13.50 2.68
C ALA A 90 10.59 -12.80 2.69
N PRO A 91 9.48 -13.48 2.34
CA PRO A 91 8.14 -12.97 2.65
C PRO A 91 7.97 -12.69 4.14
N MET A 92 7.26 -11.62 4.50
CA MET A 92 7.10 -11.24 5.90
C MET A 92 6.34 -12.28 6.72
N THR A 93 5.47 -13.06 6.08
CA THR A 93 4.79 -14.20 6.72
C THR A 93 5.77 -15.26 7.26
N GLU A 94 6.87 -15.51 6.55
CA GLU A 94 7.92 -16.41 7.03
C GLU A 94 8.69 -15.82 8.23
N VAL A 95 9.00 -14.53 8.16
CA VAL A 95 9.67 -13.83 9.26
C VAL A 95 8.83 -13.88 10.53
N PHE A 96 7.53 -13.58 10.44
CA PHE A 96 6.62 -13.62 11.60
C PHE A 96 6.35 -15.04 12.12
N SER A 97 6.54 -16.06 11.29
CA SER A 97 6.40 -17.45 11.72
C SER A 97 7.64 -17.99 12.45
N SER A 98 8.72 -17.21 12.52
CA SER A 98 9.98 -17.61 13.15
C SER A 98 10.29 -16.76 14.38
N PRO A 99 10.06 -17.27 15.59
CA PRO A 99 10.40 -16.57 16.85
C PRO A 99 11.88 -16.15 16.91
N ALA A 100 12.79 -16.95 16.35
CA ALA A 100 14.21 -16.65 16.33
C ALA A 100 14.53 -15.43 15.46
N LEU A 101 13.86 -15.27 14.32
CA LEU A 101 14.03 -14.10 13.45
C LEU A 101 13.43 -12.83 14.08
N LEU A 102 12.27 -12.97 14.75
CA LEU A 102 11.62 -11.86 15.45
C LEU A 102 12.52 -11.34 16.58
N ASP A 103 13.11 -12.23 17.37
CA ASP A 103 14.02 -11.86 18.44
C ASP A 103 15.28 -11.17 17.90
N GLN A 104 15.92 -11.74 16.87
CA GLN A 104 17.09 -11.14 16.23
C GLN A 104 16.82 -9.79 15.59
N ALA A 105 15.63 -9.60 15.03
CA ALA A 105 15.21 -8.37 14.36
C ALA A 105 14.62 -7.33 15.34
N ASN A 106 14.44 -7.70 16.60
CA ASN A 106 13.75 -6.91 17.61
C ASN A 106 12.34 -6.47 17.14
N LEU A 107 11.64 -7.38 16.49
CA LEU A 107 10.28 -7.18 15.99
C LEU A 107 9.26 -7.76 16.96
N ALA A 108 8.17 -7.02 17.16
CA ALA A 108 7.00 -7.54 17.87
C ALA A 108 6.20 -8.48 16.97
N THR A 109 5.51 -9.44 17.58
CA THR A 109 4.53 -10.27 16.88
C THR A 109 3.36 -9.43 16.38
N THR A 110 2.69 -9.88 15.33
CA THR A 110 1.45 -9.27 14.88
C THR A 110 0.24 -9.89 15.59
N SER A 111 -0.84 -9.11 15.74
CA SER A 111 -2.11 -9.63 16.29
C SER A 111 -2.62 -10.85 15.52
N LEU A 112 -2.34 -10.92 14.22
CA LEU A 112 -2.71 -12.05 13.36
C LEU A 112 -1.93 -13.31 13.73
N TYR A 113 -0.63 -13.21 14.03
CA TYR A 113 0.19 -14.31 14.49
C TYR A 113 -0.24 -14.79 15.89
N GLU A 114 -0.53 -13.84 16.78
CA GLU A 114 -1.02 -14.14 18.13
C GLU A 114 -2.35 -14.89 18.08
N LEU A 115 -3.30 -14.43 17.26
CA LEU A 115 -4.58 -15.09 17.03
C LEU A 115 -4.40 -16.52 16.49
N ALA A 116 -3.52 -16.72 15.50
CA ALA A 116 -3.24 -18.05 14.96
C ALA A 116 -2.70 -18.99 16.04
N THR A 117 -1.84 -18.49 16.92
CA THR A 117 -1.24 -19.24 18.01
C THR A 117 -2.29 -19.59 19.07
N GLU A 118 -3.15 -18.65 19.47
CA GLU A 118 -4.24 -18.87 20.43
C GLU A 118 -5.26 -19.89 19.93
N LEU A 119 -5.56 -19.86 18.63
CA LEU A 119 -6.45 -20.85 17.98
C LEU A 119 -5.78 -22.22 17.77
N GLY A 120 -4.51 -22.39 18.12
CA GLY A 120 -3.77 -23.63 17.96
C GLY A 120 -3.52 -24.03 16.51
N ILE A 121 -3.47 -23.05 15.61
CA ILE A 121 -3.20 -23.27 14.18
C ILE A 121 -1.74 -23.68 14.01
N LYS A 122 -1.51 -24.90 13.52
CA LYS A 122 -0.15 -25.45 13.38
C LYS A 122 0.69 -24.77 12.31
N ASN A 123 0.05 -24.38 11.20
CA ASN A 123 0.72 -23.68 10.10
C ASN A 123 0.31 -22.19 10.11
N THR A 124 0.98 -21.42 10.96
CA THR A 124 0.71 -19.99 11.13
C THR A 124 1.05 -19.20 9.86
N ASN A 125 2.07 -19.64 9.08
CA ASN A 125 2.44 -18.99 7.84
C ASN A 125 1.31 -19.09 6.79
N ASP A 126 0.79 -20.28 6.54
CA ASP A 126 -0.32 -20.49 5.60
C ASP A 126 -1.58 -19.73 6.05
N PHE A 127 -1.86 -19.69 7.35
CA PHE A 127 -2.97 -18.94 7.88
C PHE A 127 -2.83 -17.44 7.62
N MET A 128 -1.67 -16.86 7.92
CA MET A 128 -1.40 -15.45 7.65
C MET A 128 -1.45 -15.15 6.15
N GLN A 129 -0.88 -16.02 5.32
CA GLN A 129 -0.91 -15.84 3.86
C GLN A 129 -2.34 -15.86 3.32
N HIS A 130 -3.14 -16.81 3.77
CA HIS A 130 -4.54 -16.90 3.36
C HIS A 130 -5.35 -15.67 3.78
N PHE A 131 -5.13 -15.17 5.00
CA PHE A 131 -5.77 -13.94 5.46
C PHE A 131 -5.41 -12.74 4.57
N ILE A 132 -4.12 -12.60 4.24
CA ILE A 132 -3.63 -11.53 3.35
C ILE A 132 -4.25 -11.64 1.97
N ASP A 133 -4.35 -12.84 1.41
CA ASP A 133 -4.93 -13.08 0.08
C ASP A 133 -6.42 -12.69 0.05
N VAL A 134 -7.16 -13.01 1.10
CA VAL A 134 -8.58 -12.60 1.25
C VAL A 134 -8.70 -11.07 1.36
N GLU A 135 -7.87 -10.42 2.16
CA GLU A 135 -7.87 -8.96 2.29
C GLU A 135 -7.48 -8.25 0.98
N LYS A 136 -6.52 -8.80 0.24
CA LYS A 136 -6.17 -8.29 -1.10
C LYS A 136 -7.34 -8.40 -2.07
N ALA A 137 -7.99 -9.55 -2.13
CA ALA A 137 -9.15 -9.76 -2.99
C ALA A 137 -10.30 -8.80 -2.65
N ARG A 138 -10.56 -8.57 -1.34
CA ARG A 138 -11.55 -7.60 -0.89
C ARG A 138 -11.24 -6.18 -1.36
N ARG A 139 -10.00 -5.74 -1.21
CA ARG A 139 -9.56 -4.40 -1.65
C ARG A 139 -9.66 -4.21 -3.17
N GLU A 140 -9.32 -5.22 -3.94
CA GLU A 140 -9.47 -5.19 -5.41
C GLU A 140 -10.95 -5.01 -5.81
N HIS A 141 -11.86 -5.67 -5.12
CA HIS A 141 -13.30 -5.50 -5.34
C HIS A 141 -13.78 -4.09 -4.97
N GLU A 142 -13.35 -3.55 -3.84
CA GLU A 142 -13.67 -2.19 -3.39
C GLU A 142 -13.13 -1.13 -4.37
N ASN A 143 -11.87 -1.25 -4.79
CA ASN A 143 -11.25 -0.34 -5.75
C ASN A 143 -11.95 -0.36 -7.12
N ASN A 144 -12.36 -1.53 -7.61
CA ASN A 144 -13.11 -1.65 -8.87
C ASN A 144 -14.51 -1.04 -8.79
N ALA A 145 -15.17 -1.15 -7.64
CA ALA A 145 -16.47 -0.52 -7.41
C ALA A 145 -16.37 1.02 -7.39
N ASP A 146 -15.33 1.57 -6.76
CA ASP A 146 -15.10 3.02 -6.71
C ASP A 146 -14.76 3.60 -8.09
N VAL A 147 -14.02 2.88 -8.93
CA VAL A 147 -13.71 3.28 -10.32
C VAL A 147 -14.99 3.33 -11.14
N GLN A 148 -15.83 2.30 -11.08
CA GLN A 148 -17.11 2.26 -11.80
C GLN A 148 -18.06 3.38 -11.37
N THR A 149 -18.08 3.71 -10.07
CA THR A 149 -18.92 4.79 -9.54
C THR A 149 -18.42 6.16 -9.99
N SER A 150 -17.12 6.38 -10.07
CA SER A 150 -16.53 7.64 -10.54
C SER A 150 -16.72 7.83 -12.05
N GLU A 151 -16.58 6.79 -12.86
CA GLU A 151 -16.84 6.84 -14.30
C GLU A 151 -18.33 7.11 -14.62
N ALA A 152 -19.24 6.53 -13.83
CA ALA A 152 -20.68 6.77 -13.97
C ALA A 152 -21.04 8.23 -13.62
N GLN A 153 -20.42 8.82 -12.62
CA GLN A 153 -20.62 10.23 -12.23
C GLN A 153 -20.03 11.20 -13.25
N ASP A 154 -18.87 10.91 -13.83
CA ASP A 154 -18.27 11.73 -14.88
C ASP A 154 -19.07 11.67 -16.18
N SER A 155 -19.64 10.52 -16.52
CA SER A 155 -20.55 10.38 -17.66
C SER A 155 -21.82 11.22 -17.49
N GLN A 156 -22.45 11.17 -16.31
CA GLN A 156 -23.63 11.97 -16.01
C GLN A 156 -23.35 13.49 -16.01
N ASN A 157 -22.19 13.90 -15.50
CA ASN A 157 -21.76 15.31 -15.53
C ASN A 157 -21.47 15.83 -16.95
N ASN A 158 -20.96 14.96 -17.82
CA ASN A 158 -20.72 15.32 -19.23
C ASN A 158 -22.04 15.42 -20.02
N ASP A 159 -22.99 14.54 -19.76
CA ASP A 159 -24.31 14.60 -20.39
C ASP A 159 -25.07 15.83 -19.93
N ALA A 160 -25.04 16.21 -18.66
CA ALA A 160 -25.64 17.44 -18.16
C ALA A 160 -25.05 18.70 -18.81
N LYS A 161 -23.72 18.77 -18.96
CA LYS A 161 -23.04 19.89 -19.65
C LYS A 161 -23.33 19.97 -21.15
N ASN A 162 -23.59 18.84 -21.80
CA ASN A 162 -23.98 18.81 -23.21
C ASN A 162 -25.44 19.27 -23.42
N ILE A 163 -26.33 18.97 -22.47
CA ILE A 163 -27.73 19.44 -22.54
C ILE A 163 -27.79 20.97 -22.35
N GLU A 164 -27.03 21.54 -21.42
CA GLU A 164 -26.96 23.02 -21.24
C GLU A 164 -26.44 23.77 -22.48
N LYS A 165 -25.54 23.13 -23.28
CA LYS A 165 -25.05 23.74 -24.54
C LYS A 165 -26.02 23.67 -25.71
N VAL A 166 -27.03 22.82 -25.64
CA VAL A 166 -28.03 22.67 -26.72
C VAL A 166 -29.28 23.57 -26.47
N VAL A 167 -29.44 24.08 -25.24
CA VAL A 167 -30.61 24.93 -24.84
C VAL A 167 -30.23 26.43 -24.81
N ALA A 168 -28.99 26.81 -25.07
CA ALA A 168 -28.52 28.20 -25.21
C ALA A 168 -28.26 28.55 -26.68
#